data_50363b3b2d7343e75a4876a40869c85f
#
_entry.id   50363b3b2d7343e75a4876a40869c85f
#
_cell.length_a   1.000
_cell.length_b   1.000
_cell.length_c   1.000
_cell.angle_alpha   90.00
_cell.angle_beta   90.00
_cell.angle_gamma   90.00
#
_symmetry.space_group_name_H-M   'P 1'
#
loop_
_entity.id
_entity.type
_entity.pdbx_description
1 polymer ?
#
loop_
_entity_poly.entity_id
_entity_poly.type
_entity_poly.pdbx_seq_one_letter_code
_entity_poly.pdbx_strand_id
1 'polypeptide(L)'
;MQRINEILDAKIIEHHESQKKRDYLGVSSIGDDCLRKVQLQYEGKEAEFSASTLRTFDIGHCLEDLVAEWMRISGFNLKTKNENGEQFGFSTAEGRIKGHVDGKIVDVSEDLKQFFPRFPLLWECKTLHHKSWQETAKKGLMLTKPIYFAQVQLYMAYLSLEQCLFTALNKDTSELYFELIPFDSEAAQRYSDRAVQIIRASENNEQMPCISADPSFFKCKMCGFRNVCRIKGN
;
A
#
# COMPACT_ATOMS: atom_id res chain seq x y z
N MET A 1 22.15 -27.07 7.37
CA MET A 1 21.15 -26.03 7.69
C MET A 1 21.23 -24.83 6.73
N GLN A 2 22.41 -24.21 6.50
CA GLN A 2 22.57 -23.09 5.53
C GLN A 2 22.04 -23.41 4.13
N ARG A 3 22.34 -24.60 3.59
CA ARG A 3 21.86 -25.05 2.27
C ARG A 3 20.32 -25.14 2.17
N ILE A 4 19.62 -25.41 3.29
CA ILE A 4 18.15 -25.44 3.31
C ILE A 4 17.60 -24.02 3.11
N ASN A 5 18.17 -23.03 3.79
CA ASN A 5 17.77 -21.62 3.62
C ASN A 5 18.01 -21.14 2.19
N GLU A 6 19.15 -21.47 1.59
CA GLU A 6 19.47 -21.11 0.21
C GLU A 6 18.44 -21.70 -0.79
N ILE A 7 18.07 -22.97 -0.60
CA ILE A 7 17.05 -23.62 -1.43
C ILE A 7 15.68 -22.97 -1.23
N LEU A 8 15.28 -22.69 0.01
CA LEU A 8 14.01 -22.03 0.33
C LEU A 8 13.95 -20.63 -0.30
N ASP A 9 15.01 -19.85 -0.13
CA ASP A 9 15.10 -18.50 -0.67
C ASP A 9 15.01 -18.49 -2.20
N ALA A 10 15.73 -19.39 -2.87
CA ALA A 10 15.66 -19.52 -4.31
C ALA A 10 14.26 -19.88 -4.81
N LYS A 11 13.57 -20.80 -4.12
CA LYS A 11 12.21 -21.20 -4.50
C LYS A 11 11.14 -20.11 -4.24
N ILE A 12 11.29 -19.31 -3.21
CA ILE A 12 10.41 -18.15 -2.95
C ILE A 12 10.58 -17.11 -4.05
N ILE A 13 11.83 -16.81 -4.46
CA ILE A 13 12.11 -15.86 -5.55
C ILE A 13 11.52 -16.39 -6.87
N GLU A 14 11.79 -17.63 -7.24
CA GLU A 14 11.28 -18.28 -8.45
C GLU A 14 9.74 -18.23 -8.49
N HIS A 15 9.08 -18.55 -7.37
CA HIS A 15 7.63 -18.47 -7.26
C HIS A 15 7.11 -17.04 -7.47
N HIS A 16 7.76 -16.03 -6.86
CA HIS A 16 7.38 -14.62 -7.04
C HIS A 16 7.54 -14.16 -8.50
N GLU A 17 8.66 -14.52 -9.16
CA GLU A 17 8.92 -14.18 -10.56
C GLU A 17 7.94 -14.84 -11.54
N SER A 18 7.38 -16.01 -11.18
CA SER A 18 6.36 -16.69 -11.97
C SER A 18 4.97 -16.06 -11.89
N GLN A 19 4.72 -15.15 -10.92
CA GLN A 19 3.42 -14.50 -10.75
C GLN A 19 3.14 -13.49 -11.87
N LYS A 20 1.86 -13.37 -12.24
CA LYS A 20 1.43 -12.37 -13.23
C LYS A 20 1.77 -10.96 -12.75
N LYS A 21 2.53 -10.24 -13.55
CA LYS A 21 2.86 -8.83 -13.28
C LYS A 21 1.63 -7.95 -13.45
N ARG A 22 1.59 -6.88 -12.68
CA ARG A 22 0.55 -5.86 -12.81
C ARG A 22 0.77 -5.07 -14.11
N ASP A 23 -0.31 -4.84 -14.83
CA ASP A 23 -0.39 -4.05 -16.07
C ASP A 23 -1.08 -2.69 -15.83
N TYR A 24 -1.09 -2.22 -14.58
CA TYR A 24 -1.73 -0.99 -14.15
C TYR A 24 -0.94 -0.30 -13.03
N LEU A 25 -1.18 0.99 -12.86
CA LEU A 25 -0.66 1.77 -11.73
C LEU A 25 -1.48 1.46 -10.47
N GLY A 26 -0.85 0.78 -9.52
CA GLY A 26 -1.46 0.48 -8.22
C GLY A 26 -1.49 1.70 -7.30
N VAL A 27 -2.64 2.01 -6.74
CA VAL A 27 -2.83 3.18 -5.85
C VAL A 27 -1.88 3.17 -4.66
N SER A 28 -1.54 1.99 -4.14
CA SER A 28 -0.62 1.83 -3.01
C SER A 28 0.80 2.36 -3.24
N SER A 29 1.19 2.61 -4.50
CA SER A 29 2.51 3.14 -4.85
C SER A 29 2.54 4.63 -5.18
N ILE A 30 1.38 5.26 -5.46
CA ILE A 30 1.32 6.65 -5.95
C ILE A 30 1.92 7.67 -4.97
N GLY A 31 1.83 7.40 -3.66
CA GLY A 31 2.41 8.23 -2.61
C GLY A 31 3.92 8.07 -2.41
N ASP A 32 4.61 7.22 -3.16
CA ASP A 32 6.06 7.04 -3.02
C ASP A 32 6.82 8.33 -3.38
N ASP A 33 7.87 8.64 -2.63
CA ASP A 33 8.68 9.85 -2.82
C ASP A 33 9.43 9.84 -4.17
N CYS A 34 9.69 8.66 -4.73
CA CYS A 34 10.43 8.50 -5.98
C CYS A 34 9.49 8.25 -7.16
N LEU A 35 9.16 9.30 -7.92
CA LEU A 35 8.27 9.19 -9.08
C LEU A 35 8.82 8.23 -10.15
N ARG A 36 10.14 8.20 -10.34
CA ARG A 36 10.78 7.25 -11.28
C ARG A 36 10.54 5.80 -10.87
N LYS A 37 10.59 5.50 -9.57
CA LYS A 37 10.27 4.15 -9.06
C LYS A 37 8.84 3.75 -9.39
N VAL A 38 7.88 4.65 -9.17
CA VAL A 38 6.47 4.41 -9.47
C VAL A 38 6.25 4.22 -10.98
N GLN A 39 6.92 5.04 -11.80
CA GLN A 39 6.90 4.91 -13.25
C GLN A 39 7.43 3.55 -13.72
N LEU A 40 8.61 3.13 -13.23
CA LEU A 40 9.20 1.83 -13.59
C LEU A 40 8.29 0.66 -13.21
N GLN A 41 7.60 0.76 -12.08
CA GLN A 41 6.62 -0.21 -11.67
C GLN A 41 5.42 -0.25 -12.62
N TYR A 42 4.91 0.91 -13.03
CA TYR A 42 3.82 1.02 -14.02
C TYR A 42 4.23 0.48 -15.40
N GLU A 43 5.47 0.73 -15.84
CA GLU A 43 6.05 0.22 -17.08
C GLU A 43 6.36 -1.30 -17.05
N GLY A 44 6.02 -1.99 -15.97
CA GLY A 44 6.23 -3.43 -15.82
C GLY A 44 7.69 -3.83 -15.72
N LYS A 45 8.60 -2.89 -15.34
CA LYS A 45 10.01 -3.21 -15.13
C LYS A 45 10.15 -4.14 -13.92
N GLU A 46 11.16 -5.00 -13.98
CA GLU A 46 11.43 -5.97 -12.92
C GLU A 46 12.08 -5.30 -11.72
N ALA A 47 11.47 -5.49 -10.55
CA ALA A 47 12.06 -5.14 -9.28
C ALA A 47 12.72 -6.38 -8.67
N GLU A 48 13.96 -6.23 -8.24
CA GLU A 48 14.68 -7.28 -7.52
C GLU A 48 14.31 -7.23 -6.04
N PHE A 49 13.75 -8.30 -5.51
CA PHE A 49 13.46 -8.46 -4.09
C PHE A 49 14.25 -9.62 -3.51
N SER A 50 14.77 -9.44 -2.30
CA SER A 50 15.30 -10.56 -1.52
C SER A 50 14.18 -11.48 -1.05
N ALA A 51 14.46 -12.75 -0.85
CA ALA A 51 13.48 -13.69 -0.29
C ALA A 51 12.94 -13.24 1.08
N SER A 52 13.76 -12.57 1.91
CA SER A 52 13.30 -12.01 3.17
C SER A 52 12.30 -10.87 3.00
N THR A 53 12.43 -10.05 1.95
CA THR A 53 11.45 -9.01 1.60
C THR A 53 10.13 -9.64 1.18
N LEU A 54 10.17 -10.68 0.34
CA LEU A 54 8.99 -11.41 -0.10
C LEU A 54 8.25 -12.05 1.07
N ARG A 55 8.96 -12.74 1.96
CA ARG A 55 8.36 -13.26 3.21
C ARG A 55 7.72 -12.17 4.07
N THR A 56 8.31 -10.97 4.09
CA THR A 56 7.71 -9.84 4.82
C THR A 56 6.36 -9.42 4.21
N PHE A 57 6.21 -9.47 2.88
CA PHE A 57 4.93 -9.20 2.21
C PHE A 57 3.90 -10.28 2.57
N ASP A 58 4.27 -11.56 2.52
CA ASP A 58 3.38 -12.67 2.85
C ASP A 58 2.92 -12.61 4.31
N ILE A 59 3.84 -12.35 5.25
CA ILE A 59 3.51 -12.13 6.67
C ILE A 59 2.52 -10.96 6.82
N GLY A 60 2.71 -9.89 6.06
CA GLY A 60 1.80 -8.73 6.06
C GLY A 60 0.38 -9.14 5.71
N HIS A 61 0.17 -9.89 4.63
CA HIS A 61 -1.14 -10.37 4.21
C HIS A 61 -1.79 -11.31 5.25
N CYS A 62 -1.03 -12.27 5.79
CA CYS A 62 -1.55 -13.16 6.82
C CYS A 62 -1.98 -12.41 8.09
N LEU A 63 -1.22 -11.40 8.50
CA LEU A 63 -1.55 -10.60 9.70
C LEU A 63 -2.72 -9.65 9.45
N GLU A 64 -2.95 -9.18 8.23
CA GLU A 64 -4.12 -8.40 7.84
C GLU A 64 -5.41 -9.21 8.04
N ASP A 65 -5.46 -10.46 7.55
CA ASP A 65 -6.59 -11.36 7.73
C ASP A 65 -6.88 -11.61 9.22
N LEU A 66 -5.83 -11.79 10.02
CA LEU A 66 -5.95 -12.00 11.47
C LEU A 66 -6.50 -10.76 12.17
N VAL A 67 -6.02 -9.57 11.82
CA VAL A 67 -6.54 -8.31 12.38
C VAL A 67 -7.99 -8.11 11.97
N ALA A 68 -8.37 -8.44 10.72
CA ALA A 68 -9.76 -8.38 10.27
C ALA A 68 -10.67 -9.27 11.11
N GLU A 69 -10.21 -10.45 11.52
CA GLU A 69 -10.96 -11.33 12.41
C GLU A 69 -11.10 -10.75 13.82
N TRP A 70 -10.02 -10.19 14.40
CA TRP A 70 -10.10 -9.52 15.70
C TRP A 70 -11.07 -8.33 15.68
N MET A 71 -11.09 -7.56 14.60
CA MET A 71 -12.05 -6.47 14.41
C MET A 71 -13.49 -7.01 14.47
N ARG A 72 -13.79 -8.11 13.75
CA ARG A 72 -15.14 -8.72 13.74
C ARG A 72 -15.54 -9.23 15.13
N ILE A 73 -14.64 -9.93 15.82
CA ILE A 73 -14.86 -10.40 17.21
C ILE A 73 -15.14 -9.22 18.16
N SER A 74 -14.50 -8.08 17.90
CA SER A 74 -14.67 -6.85 18.71
C SER A 74 -15.92 -6.03 18.36
N GLY A 75 -16.81 -6.53 17.49
CA GLY A 75 -18.08 -5.87 17.18
C GLY A 75 -18.08 -4.96 15.96
N PHE A 76 -17.02 -4.98 15.13
CA PHE A 76 -17.03 -4.30 13.84
C PHE A 76 -17.69 -5.15 12.75
N ASN A 77 -18.71 -4.61 12.09
CA ASN A 77 -19.26 -5.23 10.89
C ASN A 77 -18.33 -4.94 9.70
N LEU A 78 -17.17 -5.59 9.71
CA LEU A 78 -16.12 -5.44 8.71
C LEU A 78 -16.33 -6.41 7.56
N LYS A 79 -16.49 -5.85 6.36
CA LYS A 79 -16.56 -6.57 5.08
C LYS A 79 -15.24 -6.41 4.34
N THR A 80 -14.56 -7.51 4.02
CA THR A 80 -13.34 -7.54 3.21
C THR A 80 -13.60 -7.90 1.76
N LYS A 81 -14.81 -8.44 1.47
CA LYS A 81 -15.26 -8.83 0.14
C LYS A 81 -16.69 -8.35 -0.11
N ASN A 82 -17.02 -8.16 -1.38
CA ASN A 82 -18.37 -7.87 -1.86
C ASN A 82 -19.25 -9.14 -1.84
N GLU A 83 -20.51 -9.01 -2.26
CA GLU A 83 -21.47 -10.11 -2.32
C GLU A 83 -21.06 -11.23 -3.29
N ASN A 84 -20.22 -10.93 -4.28
CA ASN A 84 -19.68 -11.90 -5.23
C ASN A 84 -18.41 -12.60 -4.72
N GLY A 85 -17.96 -12.29 -3.51
CA GLY A 85 -16.73 -12.85 -2.93
C GLY A 85 -15.44 -12.19 -3.43
N GLU A 86 -15.52 -11.08 -4.15
CA GLU A 86 -14.39 -10.34 -4.67
C GLU A 86 -13.95 -9.24 -3.68
N GLN A 87 -12.65 -8.94 -3.63
CA GLN A 87 -12.12 -7.82 -2.85
C GLN A 87 -12.70 -6.50 -3.34
N PHE A 88 -13.06 -5.60 -2.43
CA PHE A 88 -13.50 -4.26 -2.80
C PHE A 88 -12.36 -3.50 -3.49
N GLY A 89 -12.73 -2.75 -4.51
CA GLY A 89 -11.75 -1.97 -5.25
C GLY A 89 -12.40 -1.10 -6.30
N PHE A 90 -11.56 -0.46 -7.09
CA PHE A 90 -11.99 0.33 -8.23
C PHE A 90 -10.97 0.22 -9.37
N SER A 91 -11.44 0.58 -10.56
CA SER A 91 -10.65 0.71 -11.76
C SER A 91 -11.05 2.01 -12.47
N THR A 92 -10.07 2.84 -12.79
CA THR A 92 -10.30 4.13 -13.47
C THR A 92 -9.25 4.37 -14.55
N ALA A 93 -9.36 5.50 -15.27
CA ALA A 93 -8.47 5.83 -16.39
C ALA A 93 -8.35 4.66 -17.39
N GLU A 94 -9.50 4.10 -17.81
CA GLU A 94 -9.56 2.95 -18.75
C GLU A 94 -8.80 1.72 -18.27
N GLY A 95 -8.80 1.47 -16.96
CA GLY A 95 -8.12 0.34 -16.35
C GLY A 95 -6.64 0.57 -16.00
N ARG A 96 -6.11 1.76 -16.31
CA ARG A 96 -4.69 2.08 -16.06
C ARG A 96 -4.37 2.37 -14.58
N ILE A 97 -5.36 2.72 -13.78
CA ILE A 97 -5.24 2.92 -12.33
C ILE A 97 -6.21 1.98 -11.63
N LYS A 98 -5.71 1.17 -10.70
CA LYS A 98 -6.56 0.28 -9.88
C LYS A 98 -6.15 0.33 -8.42
N GLY A 99 -7.15 0.19 -7.57
CA GLY A 99 -6.97 0.06 -6.13
C GLY A 99 -7.83 -1.06 -5.57
N HIS A 100 -7.28 -1.79 -4.60
CA HIS A 100 -7.99 -2.79 -3.81
C HIS A 100 -7.86 -2.38 -2.36
N VAL A 101 -8.96 -2.36 -1.63
CA VAL A 101 -9.00 -1.94 -0.23
C VAL A 101 -9.08 -3.16 0.68
N ASP A 102 -8.52 -3.04 1.88
CA ASP A 102 -8.49 -4.15 2.83
C ASP A 102 -9.91 -4.44 3.35
N GLY A 103 -10.78 -3.41 3.43
CA GLY A 103 -12.18 -3.61 3.77
C GLY A 103 -13.00 -2.34 3.89
N LYS A 104 -14.28 -2.55 4.22
CA LYS A 104 -15.25 -1.51 4.58
C LYS A 104 -15.94 -1.89 5.88
N ILE A 105 -15.97 -0.97 6.84
CA ILE A 105 -16.74 -1.11 8.07
C ILE A 105 -18.11 -0.50 7.79
N VAL A 106 -19.15 -1.32 7.79
CA VAL A 106 -20.51 -0.88 7.43
C VAL A 106 -21.36 -0.54 8.65
N ASP A 107 -20.99 -1.02 9.83
CA ASP A 107 -21.58 -0.72 11.13
C ASP A 107 -20.68 -1.23 12.24
N VAL A 108 -21.00 -0.89 13.49
CA VAL A 108 -20.32 -1.39 14.69
C VAL A 108 -21.35 -1.69 15.80
N SER A 109 -20.94 -2.44 16.83
CA SER A 109 -21.74 -2.66 18.03
C SER A 109 -22.05 -1.33 18.77
N GLU A 110 -23.13 -1.30 19.57
CA GLU A 110 -23.63 -0.08 20.21
C GLU A 110 -22.58 0.66 21.10
N ASP A 111 -21.72 -0.09 21.77
CA ASP A 111 -20.65 0.45 22.61
C ASP A 111 -19.55 1.15 21.81
N LEU A 112 -19.40 0.82 20.54
CA LEU A 112 -18.43 1.44 19.63
C LEU A 112 -19.00 2.63 18.84
N LYS A 113 -20.32 2.77 18.72
CA LYS A 113 -20.96 3.82 17.89
C LYS A 113 -20.54 5.24 18.27
N GLN A 114 -20.25 5.48 19.54
CA GLN A 114 -19.82 6.80 20.02
C GLN A 114 -18.50 7.29 19.40
N PHE A 115 -17.67 6.38 18.87
CA PHE A 115 -16.38 6.70 18.27
C PHE A 115 -16.47 6.94 16.76
N PHE A 116 -17.57 6.55 16.11
CA PHE A 116 -17.72 6.57 14.66
C PHE A 116 -19.01 7.29 14.23
N PRO A 117 -18.90 8.56 13.79
CA PRO A 117 -20.10 9.36 13.50
C PRO A 117 -20.80 8.97 12.20
N ARG A 118 -20.12 8.28 11.29
CA ARG A 118 -20.65 7.96 9.95
C ARG A 118 -20.18 6.60 9.46
N PHE A 119 -21.00 5.96 8.62
CA PHE A 119 -20.71 4.72 7.92
C PHE A 119 -21.15 4.83 6.45
N PRO A 120 -20.55 4.07 5.51
CA PRO A 120 -19.43 3.15 5.74
C PRO A 120 -18.09 3.88 5.91
N LEU A 121 -17.16 3.24 6.61
CA LEU A 121 -15.75 3.66 6.72
C LEU A 121 -14.89 2.81 5.79
N LEU A 122 -13.87 3.39 5.19
CA LEU A 122 -12.73 2.63 4.67
C LEU A 122 -12.00 1.95 5.84
N TRP A 123 -11.59 0.72 5.69
CA TRP A 123 -10.63 0.07 6.58
C TRP A 123 -9.34 -0.21 5.83
N GLU A 124 -8.21 0.24 6.40
CA GLU A 124 -6.87 -0.01 5.88
C GLU A 124 -6.00 -0.52 7.01
N CYS A 125 -5.32 -1.65 6.80
CA CYS A 125 -4.48 -2.31 7.79
C CYS A 125 -3.03 -2.36 7.35
N LYS A 126 -2.12 -2.09 8.27
CA LYS A 126 -0.68 -2.22 8.02
C LYS A 126 0.02 -2.88 9.18
N THR A 127 1.04 -3.68 8.88
CA THR A 127 1.95 -4.24 9.89
C THR A 127 3.23 -3.43 9.91
N LEU A 128 3.62 -2.98 11.10
CA LEU A 128 4.81 -2.14 11.29
C LEU A 128 5.75 -2.79 12.30
N HIS A 129 7.07 -2.63 12.11
CA HIS A 129 8.02 -2.95 13.17
C HIS A 129 7.92 -1.91 14.30
N HIS A 130 8.33 -2.28 15.51
CA HIS A 130 8.11 -1.52 16.73
C HIS A 130 8.48 -0.03 16.64
N LYS A 131 9.68 0.31 16.19
CA LYS A 131 10.10 1.71 16.06
C LYS A 131 9.19 2.52 15.14
N SER A 132 8.81 1.95 14.00
CA SER A 132 7.93 2.61 13.03
C SER A 132 6.50 2.74 13.55
N TRP A 133 6.03 1.73 14.27
CA TRP A 133 4.72 1.74 14.92
C TRP A 133 4.64 2.83 15.99
N GLN A 134 5.64 2.89 16.90
CA GLN A 134 5.71 3.94 17.92
C GLN A 134 5.73 5.36 17.32
N GLU A 135 6.49 5.55 16.24
CA GLU A 135 6.54 6.84 15.57
C GLU A 135 5.18 7.21 14.97
N THR A 136 4.49 6.25 14.35
CA THR A 136 3.15 6.44 13.77
C THR A 136 2.11 6.71 14.87
N ALA A 137 2.11 5.94 15.95
CA ALA A 137 1.22 6.16 17.07
C ALA A 137 1.41 7.54 17.75
N LYS A 138 2.63 8.07 17.73
CA LYS A 138 2.95 9.38 18.33
C LYS A 138 2.63 10.56 17.44
N LYS A 139 2.83 10.45 16.12
CA LYS A 139 2.80 11.58 15.18
C LYS A 139 1.68 11.51 14.15
N GLY A 140 0.97 10.38 14.07
CA GLY A 140 -0.06 10.12 13.08
C GLY A 140 0.47 9.64 11.72
N LEU A 141 -0.45 9.09 10.93
CA LEU A 141 -0.16 8.49 9.62
C LEU A 141 0.39 9.51 8.63
N MET A 142 -0.24 10.65 8.52
CA MET A 142 0.08 11.68 7.52
C MET A 142 1.56 12.10 7.59
N LEU A 143 2.09 12.29 8.79
CA LEU A 143 3.48 12.73 8.99
C LEU A 143 4.50 11.60 8.87
N THR A 144 4.13 10.38 9.23
CA THR A 144 5.08 9.26 9.33
C THR A 144 5.07 8.33 8.14
N LYS A 145 3.94 8.23 7.47
CA LYS A 145 3.71 7.30 6.34
C LYS A 145 2.94 7.98 5.20
N PRO A 146 3.51 9.00 4.56
CA PRO A 146 2.82 9.75 3.51
C PRO A 146 2.35 8.87 2.34
N ILE A 147 3.03 7.75 2.07
CA ILE A 147 2.60 6.79 1.05
C ILE A 147 1.27 6.11 1.42
N TYR A 148 1.08 5.73 2.68
CA TYR A 148 -0.18 5.14 3.15
C TYR A 148 -1.28 6.19 3.27
N PHE A 149 -0.92 7.42 3.68
CA PHE A 149 -1.86 8.53 3.66
C PHE A 149 -2.38 8.80 2.25
N ALA A 150 -1.50 8.86 1.24
CA ALA A 150 -1.89 8.99 -0.15
C ALA A 150 -2.83 7.87 -0.61
N GLN A 151 -2.52 6.63 -0.23
CA GLN A 151 -3.31 5.44 -0.55
C GLN A 151 -4.73 5.57 -0.01
N VAL A 152 -4.92 5.89 1.28
CA VAL A 152 -6.25 6.00 1.87
C VAL A 152 -7.05 7.18 1.32
N GLN A 153 -6.41 8.31 1.00
CA GLN A 153 -7.07 9.45 0.39
C GLN A 153 -7.61 9.12 -1.01
N LEU A 154 -6.82 8.44 -1.84
CA LEU A 154 -7.26 7.99 -3.15
C LEU A 154 -8.37 6.94 -3.06
N TYR A 155 -8.28 6.01 -2.11
CA TYR A 155 -9.33 5.02 -1.89
C TYR A 155 -10.65 5.69 -1.49
N MET A 156 -10.62 6.65 -0.56
CA MET A 156 -11.81 7.38 -0.16
C MET A 156 -12.41 8.18 -1.32
N ALA A 157 -11.58 8.85 -2.12
CA ALA A 157 -12.04 9.59 -3.30
C ALA A 157 -12.79 8.70 -4.29
N TYR A 158 -12.17 7.60 -4.72
CA TYR A 158 -12.73 6.74 -5.76
C TYR A 158 -13.88 5.84 -5.30
N LEU A 159 -13.98 5.59 -3.99
CA LEU A 159 -15.06 4.80 -3.41
C LEU A 159 -16.14 5.65 -2.74
N SER A 160 -16.05 6.97 -2.83
CA SER A 160 -16.98 7.96 -2.24
C SER A 160 -17.16 7.74 -0.73
N LEU A 161 -16.05 7.57 -0.02
CA LEU A 161 -15.99 7.40 1.43
C LEU A 161 -15.44 8.66 2.09
N GLU A 162 -15.97 9.03 3.24
CA GLU A 162 -15.62 10.27 3.94
C GLU A 162 -14.57 10.08 5.04
N GLN A 163 -14.37 8.85 5.49
CA GLN A 163 -13.46 8.53 6.59
C GLN A 163 -12.81 7.16 6.38
N CYS A 164 -11.58 7.03 6.90
CA CYS A 164 -10.85 5.76 6.97
C CYS A 164 -10.49 5.46 8.43
N LEU A 165 -10.79 4.25 8.89
CA LEU A 165 -10.17 3.71 10.09
C LEU A 165 -8.87 3.01 9.68
N PHE A 166 -7.75 3.70 9.88
CA PHE A 166 -6.43 3.14 9.71
C PHE A 166 -6.06 2.32 10.94
N THR A 167 -5.60 1.09 10.72
CA THR A 167 -5.17 0.18 11.77
C THR A 167 -3.71 -0.21 11.54
N ALA A 168 -2.85 -0.10 12.56
CA ALA A 168 -1.48 -0.55 12.48
C ALA A 168 -1.18 -1.60 13.57
N LEU A 169 -0.82 -2.82 13.13
CA LEU A 169 -0.33 -3.87 14.01
C LEU A 169 1.18 -3.72 14.20
N ASN A 170 1.62 -3.64 15.46
CA ASN A 170 3.01 -3.78 15.85
C ASN A 170 3.39 -5.27 15.79
N LYS A 171 4.10 -5.69 14.74
CA LYS A 171 4.46 -7.10 14.56
C LYS A 171 5.45 -7.65 15.59
N ASP A 172 6.09 -6.78 16.39
CA ASP A 172 7.09 -7.16 17.38
C ASP A 172 6.47 -7.29 18.78
N THR A 173 5.36 -6.57 19.08
CA THR A 173 4.70 -6.56 20.41
C THR A 173 3.23 -6.93 20.36
N SER A 174 2.63 -7.08 19.16
CA SER A 174 1.21 -7.36 18.93
C SER A 174 0.24 -6.24 19.37
N GLU A 175 0.75 -5.04 19.65
CA GLU A 175 -0.08 -3.87 19.97
C GLU A 175 -0.77 -3.33 18.72
N LEU A 176 -2.00 -2.84 18.88
CA LEU A 176 -2.78 -2.18 17.82
C LEU A 176 -2.81 -0.67 18.03
N TYR A 177 -2.68 0.07 16.94
CA TYR A 177 -2.92 1.50 16.85
C TYR A 177 -4.07 1.75 15.88
N PHE A 178 -4.96 2.66 16.25
CA PHE A 178 -6.09 3.09 15.43
C PHE A 178 -6.05 4.60 15.22
N GLU A 179 -6.33 5.03 13.99
CA GLU A 179 -6.44 6.45 13.64
C GLU A 179 -7.62 6.64 12.69
N LEU A 180 -8.55 7.53 13.06
CA LEU A 180 -9.64 7.91 12.18
C LEU A 180 -9.18 9.08 11.30
N ILE A 181 -9.07 8.82 9.99
CA ILE A 181 -8.53 9.75 9.01
C ILE A 181 -9.69 10.31 8.19
N PRO A 182 -9.93 11.63 8.22
CA PRO A 182 -10.93 12.26 7.36
C PRO A 182 -10.48 12.30 5.91
N PHE A 183 -11.45 12.36 5.00
CA PHE A 183 -11.20 12.62 3.59
C PHE A 183 -10.69 14.05 3.38
N ASP A 184 -9.58 14.16 2.67
CA ASP A 184 -8.95 15.41 2.24
C ASP A 184 -8.97 15.47 0.70
N SER A 185 -9.92 16.23 0.16
CA SER A 185 -10.13 16.34 -1.29
C SER A 185 -8.92 16.96 -2.02
N GLU A 186 -8.20 17.89 -1.39
CA GLU A 186 -7.02 18.50 -1.98
C GLU A 186 -5.86 17.50 -2.04
N ALA A 187 -5.66 16.72 -0.98
CA ALA A 187 -4.66 15.65 -0.99
C ALA A 187 -4.99 14.59 -2.04
N ALA A 188 -6.25 14.16 -2.10
CA ALA A 188 -6.71 13.18 -3.09
C ALA A 188 -6.49 13.68 -4.53
N GLN A 189 -6.80 14.97 -4.80
CA GLN A 189 -6.59 15.58 -6.11
C GLN A 189 -5.09 15.61 -6.46
N ARG A 190 -4.22 16.07 -5.55
CA ARG A 190 -2.77 16.10 -5.79
C ARG A 190 -2.21 14.71 -6.13
N TYR A 191 -2.66 13.66 -5.45
CA TYR A 191 -2.20 12.29 -5.75
C TYR A 191 -2.81 11.72 -7.02
N SER A 192 -4.05 12.08 -7.35
CA SER A 192 -4.67 11.73 -8.63
C SER A 192 -3.93 12.39 -9.81
N ASP A 193 -3.61 13.68 -9.72
CA ASP A 193 -2.83 14.41 -10.73
C ASP A 193 -1.44 13.79 -10.91
N ARG A 194 -0.79 13.38 -9.81
CA ARG A 194 0.48 12.66 -9.84
C ARG A 194 0.37 11.34 -10.62
N ALA A 195 -0.69 10.57 -10.40
CA ALA A 195 -0.92 9.33 -11.13
C ALA A 195 -1.06 9.58 -12.63
N VAL A 196 -1.85 10.59 -13.02
CA VAL A 196 -2.02 11.00 -14.43
C VAL A 196 -0.69 11.46 -15.04
N GLN A 197 0.11 12.23 -14.29
CA GLN A 197 1.42 12.69 -14.75
C GLN A 197 2.37 11.50 -15.03
N ILE A 198 2.40 10.49 -14.16
CA ILE A 198 3.24 9.30 -14.34
C ILE A 198 2.81 8.52 -15.59
N ILE A 199 1.51 8.33 -15.78
CA ILE A 199 0.97 7.64 -16.96
C ILE A 199 1.34 8.37 -18.25
N ARG A 200 1.11 9.69 -18.31
CA ARG A 200 1.45 10.51 -19.47
C ARG A 200 2.95 10.50 -19.78
N ALA A 201 3.80 10.60 -18.77
CA ALA A 201 5.23 10.51 -18.95
C ALA A 201 5.65 9.16 -19.56
N SER A 202 5.06 8.06 -19.09
CA SER A 202 5.34 6.72 -19.64
C SER A 202 4.87 6.60 -21.10
N GLU A 203 3.67 7.10 -21.41
CA GLU A 203 3.11 7.08 -22.78
C GLU A 203 3.94 7.91 -23.77
N ASN A 204 4.56 9.00 -23.31
CA ASN A 204 5.42 9.87 -24.10
C ASN A 204 6.90 9.44 -24.10
N ASN A 205 7.26 8.34 -23.46
CA ASN A 205 8.65 7.91 -23.23
C ASN A 205 9.50 8.95 -22.48
N GLU A 206 8.87 9.76 -21.64
CA GLU A 206 9.52 10.73 -20.76
C GLU A 206 9.87 10.07 -19.43
N GLN A 207 11.03 10.43 -18.86
CA GLN A 207 11.45 9.88 -17.58
C GLN A 207 11.05 10.78 -16.42
N MET A 208 10.31 10.22 -15.48
CA MET A 208 10.05 10.89 -14.20
C MET A 208 11.34 11.06 -13.38
N PRO A 209 11.42 12.11 -12.55
CA PRO A 209 12.61 12.36 -11.76
C PRO A 209 12.85 11.29 -10.70
N CYS A 210 14.13 10.95 -10.48
CA CYS A 210 14.56 10.14 -9.34
C CYS A 210 14.49 10.96 -8.05
N ILE A 211 14.31 10.28 -6.91
CA ILE A 211 14.34 10.93 -5.58
C ILE A 211 15.68 11.60 -5.27
N SER A 212 16.77 11.16 -5.88
CA SER A 212 18.11 11.69 -5.73
C SER A 212 18.93 11.54 -6.99
N ALA A 213 19.76 12.53 -7.32
CA ALA A 213 20.77 12.41 -8.36
C ALA A 213 21.90 11.46 -7.96
N ASP A 214 22.17 11.30 -6.65
CA ASP A 214 23.19 10.42 -6.12
C ASP A 214 22.67 8.96 -6.00
N PRO A 215 23.27 7.99 -6.74
CA PRO A 215 22.90 6.58 -6.63
C PRO A 215 23.26 5.96 -5.26
N SER A 216 24.16 6.60 -4.51
CA SER A 216 24.55 6.16 -3.17
C SER A 216 23.55 6.55 -2.08
N PHE A 217 22.55 7.39 -2.39
CA PHE A 217 21.48 7.74 -1.48
C PHE A 217 20.77 6.48 -0.97
N PHE A 218 20.52 6.39 0.34
CA PHE A 218 20.09 5.14 0.96
C PHE A 218 18.81 4.54 0.36
N LYS A 219 17.81 5.35 -0.01
CA LYS A 219 16.60 4.87 -0.68
C LYS A 219 16.88 4.30 -2.09
N CYS A 220 17.89 4.85 -2.80
CA CYS A 220 18.31 4.31 -4.10
C CYS A 220 19.04 2.99 -3.96
N LYS A 221 19.91 2.84 -2.95
CA LYS A 221 20.61 1.57 -2.66
C LYS A 221 19.66 0.42 -2.34
N MET A 222 18.57 0.72 -1.64
CA MET A 222 17.56 -0.27 -1.21
C MET A 222 16.44 -0.46 -2.25
N CYS A 223 16.47 0.27 -3.37
CA CYS A 223 15.42 0.21 -4.38
C CYS A 223 15.54 -1.05 -5.24
N GLY A 224 14.47 -1.82 -5.38
CA GLY A 224 14.44 -2.99 -6.25
C GLY A 224 14.67 -2.66 -7.73
N PHE A 225 14.48 -1.40 -8.15
CA PHE A 225 14.72 -0.96 -9.53
C PHE A 225 16.10 -0.34 -9.76
N ARG A 226 17.03 -0.43 -8.80
CA ARG A 226 18.35 0.24 -8.88
C ARG A 226 19.12 -0.08 -10.16
N ASN A 227 19.01 -1.31 -10.65
CA ASN A 227 19.75 -1.79 -11.81
C ASN A 227 19.19 -1.29 -13.15
N VAL A 228 17.90 -0.94 -13.20
CA VAL A 228 17.21 -0.45 -14.42
C VAL A 228 16.92 1.06 -14.38
N CYS A 229 16.95 1.68 -13.21
CA CYS A 229 16.51 3.06 -13.01
C CYS A 229 17.32 4.11 -13.80
N ARG A 230 18.61 3.87 -14.04
CA ARG A 230 19.54 4.81 -14.67
C ARG A 230 20.01 4.40 -16.05
N ILE A 231 19.48 3.31 -16.58
CA ILE A 231 19.70 2.95 -17.98
C ILE A 231 18.95 3.98 -18.80
N LYS A 232 19.68 4.88 -19.45
CA LYS A 232 19.11 5.75 -20.49
C LYS A 232 18.68 4.80 -21.60
N GLY A 233 17.39 4.78 -21.92
CA GLY A 233 16.93 4.11 -23.12
C GLY A 233 17.70 4.67 -24.33
N ASN A 234 18.22 3.77 -25.17
CA ASN A 234 18.74 4.13 -26.47
C ASN A 234 17.63 4.71 -27.33
#